data_2d23272451a662dd763b1ecef2e4320b
#
_entry.id   2d23272451a662dd763b1ecef2e4320b
#
_cell.length_a   1.000
_cell.length_b   1.000
_cell.length_c   1.000
_cell.angle_alpha   90.00
_cell.angle_beta   90.00
_cell.angle_gamma   90.00
#
_symmetry.space_group_name_H-M   'P 1'
#
loop_
_entity.id
_entity.type
_entity.pdbx_description
1 polymer ?
#
loop_
_entity_poly.entity_id
_entity_poly.type
_entity_poly.pdbx_seq_one_letter_code
_entity_poly.pdbx_strand_id
1 'polypeptide(L)'
;TARDAGVGFILEAPTWRANPDWGAKLGYSPEALDAINLDAVALMEEMRGEFEMPETPMVISGQIGPRGDGYDPGEIMSVEEAQAYHDRQIAVFARTNADMITALTITNTAEAIGITKAAQAAAMPVVIGFTVETDGCLPTGQTLADAIKEVDDATASGPIYYMVNCAHPSHFEDKLADGGDWKNRLR
;
A
#
# COMPACT_ATOMS: atom_id res chain seq x y z
N THR A 1 -22.29 6.28 6.67
CA THR A 1 -21.29 5.22 6.73
C THR A 1 -21.43 4.28 5.53
N ALA A 2 -20.49 3.35 5.31
CA ALA A 2 -20.55 2.35 4.25
C ALA A 2 -21.87 1.54 4.34
N ARG A 3 -22.24 1.13 5.55
CA ARG A 3 -23.49 0.41 5.84
C ARG A 3 -24.73 1.20 5.39
N ASP A 4 -24.81 2.49 5.68
CA ASP A 4 -25.95 3.32 5.31
C ASP A 4 -26.02 3.57 3.79
N ALA A 5 -24.84 3.50 3.12
CA ALA A 5 -24.72 3.63 1.68
C ALA A 5 -24.89 2.29 0.92
N GLY A 6 -24.92 1.15 1.62
CA GLY A 6 -25.01 -0.19 1.01
C GLY A 6 -23.79 -0.52 0.14
N VAL A 7 -22.59 -0.12 0.58
CA VAL A 7 -21.31 -0.39 -0.12
C VAL A 7 -20.38 -1.19 0.78
N GLY A 8 -19.44 -1.93 0.17
CA GLY A 8 -18.39 -2.63 0.90
C GLY A 8 -17.42 -1.68 1.62
N PHE A 9 -16.58 -2.23 2.48
CA PHE A 9 -15.61 -1.45 3.26
C PHE A 9 -14.26 -2.17 3.31
N ILE A 10 -13.16 -1.42 3.16
CA ILE A 10 -11.81 -1.94 3.36
C ILE A 10 -11.35 -1.53 4.76
N LEU A 11 -11.06 -2.54 5.59
CA LEU A 11 -10.49 -2.38 6.92
C LEU A 11 -8.97 -2.35 6.81
N GLU A 12 -8.39 -1.15 6.89
CA GLU A 12 -6.95 -0.97 6.88
C GLU A 12 -6.36 -1.20 8.27
N ALA A 13 -5.50 -2.20 8.41
CA ALA A 13 -4.80 -2.44 9.67
C ALA A 13 -3.92 -1.23 10.04
N PRO A 14 -3.87 -0.77 11.30
CA PRO A 14 -3.12 0.42 11.70
C PRO A 14 -1.61 0.16 11.79
N THR A 15 -0.99 -0.29 10.70
CA THR A 15 0.39 -0.81 10.65
C THR A 15 1.33 -0.03 9.72
N TRP A 16 0.91 1.13 9.23
CA TRP A 16 1.66 1.94 8.26
C TRP A 16 3.12 2.20 8.65
N ARG A 17 3.40 2.39 9.94
CA ARG A 17 4.76 2.56 10.50
C ARG A 17 5.25 1.35 11.30
N ALA A 18 4.57 0.22 11.26
CA ALA A 18 5.00 -1.00 11.94
C ALA A 18 6.07 -1.76 11.12
N ASN A 19 7.08 -1.05 10.66
CA ASN A 19 8.19 -1.53 9.87
C ASN A 19 9.50 -1.61 10.68
N PRO A 20 10.56 -2.29 10.18
CA PRO A 20 11.78 -2.54 10.94
C PRO A 20 12.47 -1.29 11.48
N ASP A 21 12.59 -0.22 10.67
CA ASP A 21 13.33 0.99 11.06
C ASP A 21 12.62 1.75 12.19
N TRP A 22 11.29 1.86 12.13
CA TRP A 22 10.50 2.48 13.19
C TRP A 22 10.39 1.59 14.41
N GLY A 23 10.25 0.28 14.24
CA GLY A 23 10.29 -0.68 15.34
C GLY A 23 11.59 -0.59 16.13
N ALA A 24 12.72 -0.56 15.45
CA ALA A 24 14.04 -0.43 16.08
C ALA A 24 14.18 0.90 16.84
N LYS A 25 13.72 2.02 16.28
CA LYS A 25 13.73 3.35 16.96
C LYS A 25 12.92 3.36 18.26
N LEU A 26 11.86 2.56 18.33
CA LEU A 26 10.98 2.43 19.49
C LEU A 26 11.40 1.29 20.44
N GLY A 27 12.47 0.55 20.12
CA GLY A 27 13.02 -0.51 20.96
C GLY A 27 12.29 -1.85 20.82
N TYR A 28 11.49 -2.05 19.77
CA TYR A 28 10.86 -3.34 19.49
C TYR A 28 11.86 -4.31 18.86
N SER A 29 11.87 -5.55 19.33
CA SER A 29 12.55 -6.63 18.59
C SER A 29 11.77 -6.98 17.32
N PRO A 30 12.42 -7.63 16.33
CA PRO A 30 11.70 -8.09 15.15
C PRO A 30 10.49 -8.98 15.47
N GLU A 31 10.58 -9.85 16.49
CA GLU A 31 9.48 -10.73 16.91
C GLU A 31 8.34 -9.95 17.58
N ALA A 32 8.67 -8.94 18.37
CA ALA A 32 7.67 -8.06 18.98
C ALA A 32 6.94 -7.23 17.89
N LEU A 33 7.66 -6.81 16.85
CA LEU A 33 7.08 -6.10 15.73
C LEU A 33 6.17 -7.02 14.89
N ASP A 34 6.56 -8.28 14.68
CA ASP A 34 5.69 -9.27 14.05
C ASP A 34 4.39 -9.45 14.85
N ALA A 35 4.47 -9.56 16.17
CA ALA A 35 3.29 -9.69 17.04
C ALA A 35 2.35 -8.47 16.90
N ILE A 36 2.89 -7.25 16.86
CA ILE A 36 2.11 -6.03 16.65
C ILE A 36 1.35 -6.08 15.31
N ASN A 37 1.98 -6.53 14.23
CA ASN A 37 1.32 -6.66 12.93
C ASN A 37 0.23 -7.75 12.95
N LEU A 38 0.44 -8.87 13.66
CA LEU A 38 -0.57 -9.92 13.87
C LEU A 38 -1.77 -9.38 14.66
N ASP A 39 -1.53 -8.70 15.78
CA ASP A 39 -2.58 -8.15 16.66
C ASP A 39 -3.40 -7.08 15.93
N ALA A 40 -2.76 -6.29 15.06
CA ALA A 40 -3.46 -5.29 14.26
C ALA A 40 -4.45 -5.92 13.27
N VAL A 41 -4.09 -7.04 12.64
CA VAL A 41 -5.02 -7.77 11.76
C VAL A 41 -6.11 -8.44 12.59
N ALA A 42 -5.80 -9.04 13.74
CA ALA A 42 -6.79 -9.64 14.63
C ALA A 42 -7.86 -8.61 15.07
N LEU A 43 -7.46 -7.36 15.35
CA LEU A 43 -8.42 -6.28 15.61
C LEU A 43 -9.35 -6.02 14.41
N MET A 44 -8.84 -6.07 13.18
CA MET A 44 -9.68 -5.91 11.99
C MET A 44 -10.63 -7.11 11.80
N GLU A 45 -10.20 -8.32 12.16
CA GLU A 45 -11.06 -9.51 12.14
C GLU A 45 -12.21 -9.39 13.14
N GLU A 46 -11.96 -8.89 14.34
CA GLU A 46 -13.00 -8.62 15.34
C GLU A 46 -14.03 -7.60 14.79
N MET A 47 -13.55 -6.50 14.20
CA MET A 47 -14.41 -5.48 13.59
C MET A 47 -15.21 -6.05 12.42
N ARG A 48 -14.60 -6.86 11.54
CA ARG A 48 -15.31 -7.54 10.45
C ARG A 48 -16.41 -8.44 11.01
N GLY A 49 -16.10 -9.24 12.02
CA GLY A 49 -17.05 -10.14 12.67
C GLY A 49 -18.26 -9.43 13.30
N GLU A 50 -18.08 -8.17 13.77
CA GLU A 50 -19.14 -7.36 14.37
C GLU A 50 -19.99 -6.62 13.32
N PHE A 51 -19.38 -6.13 12.24
CA PHE A 51 -20.01 -5.15 11.35
C PHE A 51 -20.30 -5.64 9.94
N GLU A 52 -19.71 -6.73 9.49
CA GLU A 52 -19.92 -7.24 8.14
C GLU A 52 -21.36 -7.76 7.96
N MET A 53 -21.92 -7.47 6.81
CA MET A 53 -23.22 -7.97 6.38
C MET A 53 -23.16 -8.37 4.89
N PRO A 54 -24.06 -9.24 4.40
CA PRO A 54 -24.07 -9.62 2.98
C PRO A 54 -24.12 -8.44 2.02
N GLU A 55 -24.79 -7.35 2.42
CA GLU A 55 -24.95 -6.12 1.63
C GLU A 55 -23.75 -5.16 1.77
N THR A 56 -22.90 -5.38 2.76
CA THR A 56 -21.72 -4.54 3.05
C THR A 56 -20.51 -5.42 3.37
N PRO A 57 -19.99 -6.17 2.36
CA PRO A 57 -18.83 -7.03 2.57
C PRO A 57 -17.61 -6.22 2.98
N MET A 58 -16.76 -6.82 3.81
CA MET A 58 -15.56 -6.18 4.31
C MET A 58 -14.30 -6.92 3.88
N VAL A 59 -13.29 -6.18 3.45
CA VAL A 59 -11.96 -6.67 3.08
C VAL A 59 -10.97 -6.19 4.13
N ILE A 60 -10.13 -7.09 4.65
CA ILE A 60 -9.05 -6.73 5.58
C ILE A 60 -7.76 -6.52 4.78
N SER A 61 -7.14 -5.38 4.95
CA SER A 61 -5.89 -5.00 4.32
C SER A 61 -4.77 -4.86 5.34
N GLY A 62 -3.65 -5.57 5.11
CA GLY A 62 -2.40 -5.31 5.78
C GLY A 62 -1.78 -4.02 5.23
N GLN A 63 -1.85 -2.94 6.00
CA GLN A 63 -1.36 -1.64 5.55
C GLN A 63 0.15 -1.51 5.78
N ILE A 64 0.88 -1.10 4.74
CA ILE A 64 2.30 -0.78 4.81
C ILE A 64 2.57 0.65 4.31
N GLY A 65 3.62 1.26 4.83
CA GLY A 65 4.11 2.57 4.38
C GLY A 65 5.49 2.47 3.76
N PRO A 66 6.02 3.58 3.21
CA PRO A 66 7.37 3.62 2.70
C PRO A 66 8.39 3.43 3.84
N ARG A 67 9.59 2.97 3.50
CA ARG A 67 10.70 2.87 4.44
C ARG A 67 11.04 4.21 5.06
N GLY A 68 11.15 5.24 4.21
CA GLY A 68 11.51 6.60 4.57
C GLY A 68 10.33 7.49 4.92
N ASP A 69 10.44 8.75 4.55
CA ASP A 69 9.36 9.72 4.66
C ASP A 69 8.34 9.54 3.52
N GLY A 70 7.07 9.86 3.79
CA GLY A 70 6.00 9.71 2.79
C GLY A 70 5.93 10.86 1.77
N TYR A 71 6.77 11.90 1.91
CA TYR A 71 6.79 13.07 1.03
C TYR A 71 8.19 13.42 0.51
N ASP A 72 9.23 12.90 1.19
CA ASP A 72 10.61 13.02 0.76
C ASP A 72 11.15 11.62 0.46
N PRO A 73 11.47 11.28 -0.81
CA PRO A 73 11.98 9.95 -1.15
C PRO A 73 13.34 9.66 -0.50
N GLY A 74 14.10 10.70 -0.11
CA GLY A 74 15.41 10.54 0.49
C GLY A 74 16.34 9.67 -0.35
N GLU A 75 17.03 8.73 0.30
CA GLU A 75 17.84 7.71 -0.39
C GLU A 75 16.94 6.61 -0.93
N ILE A 76 16.88 6.49 -2.25
CA ILE A 76 16.03 5.51 -2.94
C ILE A 76 16.71 4.15 -2.91
N MET A 77 16.01 3.15 -2.37
CA MET A 77 16.45 1.74 -2.41
C MET A 77 16.43 1.21 -3.85
N SER A 78 17.30 0.25 -4.14
CA SER A 78 17.10 -0.61 -5.31
C SER A 78 15.81 -1.45 -5.14
N VAL A 79 15.32 -2.02 -6.23
CA VAL A 79 14.14 -2.92 -6.19
C VAL A 79 14.36 -4.11 -5.26
N GLU A 80 15.57 -4.68 -5.29
CA GLU A 80 15.95 -5.83 -4.47
C GLU A 80 16.03 -5.47 -2.98
N GLU A 81 16.57 -4.30 -2.66
CA GLU A 81 16.61 -3.80 -1.29
C GLU A 81 15.20 -3.50 -0.77
N ALA A 82 14.34 -2.89 -1.58
CA ALA A 82 12.96 -2.62 -1.21
C ALA A 82 12.16 -3.92 -1.00
N GLN A 83 12.34 -4.90 -1.88
CA GLN A 83 11.73 -6.22 -1.72
C GLN A 83 12.16 -6.87 -0.40
N ALA A 84 13.46 -6.93 -0.12
CA ALA A 84 13.99 -7.52 1.11
C ALA A 84 13.52 -6.77 2.37
N TYR A 85 13.39 -5.44 2.28
CA TYR A 85 12.93 -4.62 3.40
C TYR A 85 11.48 -4.90 3.79
N HIS A 86 10.59 -5.01 2.80
CA HIS A 86 9.15 -5.19 3.02
C HIS A 86 8.73 -6.66 3.18
N ASP A 87 9.59 -7.61 2.78
CA ASP A 87 9.30 -9.05 2.77
C ASP A 87 8.82 -9.55 4.14
N ARG A 88 9.49 -9.16 5.24
CA ARG A 88 9.13 -9.61 6.59
C ARG A 88 7.71 -9.20 6.99
N GLN A 89 7.35 -7.93 6.83
CA GLN A 89 6.03 -7.44 7.21
C GLN A 89 4.94 -8.07 6.35
N ILE A 90 5.17 -8.21 5.05
CA ILE A 90 4.24 -8.86 4.11
C ILE A 90 4.09 -10.35 4.45
N ALA A 91 5.19 -11.06 4.76
CA ALA A 91 5.14 -12.46 5.18
C ALA A 91 4.39 -12.65 6.51
N VAL A 92 4.38 -11.66 7.40
CA VAL A 92 3.54 -11.68 8.59
C VAL A 92 2.07 -11.62 8.21
N PHE A 93 1.66 -10.67 7.36
CA PHE A 93 0.28 -10.56 6.90
C PHE A 93 -0.21 -11.80 6.14
N ALA A 94 0.65 -12.43 5.33
CA ALA A 94 0.31 -13.66 4.62
C ALA A 94 -0.01 -14.86 5.53
N ARG A 95 0.30 -14.76 6.84
CA ARG A 95 -0.04 -15.78 7.85
C ARG A 95 -1.33 -15.46 8.62
N THR A 96 -1.99 -14.36 8.28
CA THR A 96 -3.24 -13.89 8.89
C THR A 96 -4.42 -14.09 7.95
N ASN A 97 -5.59 -13.61 8.34
CA ASN A 97 -6.77 -13.52 7.49
C ASN A 97 -6.87 -12.16 6.75
N ALA A 98 -5.75 -11.46 6.56
CA ALA A 98 -5.70 -10.32 5.66
C ALA A 98 -5.96 -10.77 4.22
N ASP A 99 -6.85 -10.08 3.53
CA ASP A 99 -7.26 -10.41 2.17
C ASP A 99 -6.31 -9.81 1.13
N MET A 100 -5.62 -8.73 1.49
CA MET A 100 -4.69 -8.02 0.60
C MET A 100 -3.68 -7.17 1.40
N ILE A 101 -2.71 -6.61 0.68
CA ILE A 101 -1.76 -5.60 1.15
C ILE A 101 -2.12 -4.27 0.50
N THR A 102 -2.12 -3.17 1.26
CA THR A 102 -2.15 -1.81 0.72
C THR A 102 -0.90 -1.05 1.13
N ALA A 103 -0.08 -0.68 0.15
CA ALA A 103 1.07 0.20 0.36
C ALA A 103 0.65 1.65 0.12
N LEU A 104 0.67 2.48 1.16
CA LEU A 104 0.20 3.87 1.08
C LEU A 104 1.35 4.87 1.15
N THR A 105 1.19 5.97 0.41
CA THR A 105 2.10 7.11 0.39
C THR A 105 3.49 6.74 -0.16
N ILE A 106 3.49 5.90 -1.19
CA ILE A 106 4.73 5.48 -1.86
C ILE A 106 5.23 6.61 -2.76
N THR A 107 6.51 6.93 -2.67
CA THR A 107 7.12 8.10 -3.28
C THR A 107 7.90 7.82 -4.56
N ASN A 108 8.20 6.54 -4.84
CA ASN A 108 9.04 6.13 -5.97
C ASN A 108 8.68 4.73 -6.49
N THR A 109 9.03 4.46 -7.74
CA THR A 109 8.71 3.21 -8.42
C THR A 109 9.57 2.03 -7.98
N ALA A 110 10.82 2.25 -7.59
CA ALA A 110 11.70 1.16 -7.15
C ALA A 110 11.13 0.48 -5.89
N GLU A 111 10.64 1.28 -4.93
CA GLU A 111 9.99 0.75 -3.72
C GLU A 111 8.65 0.09 -4.05
N ALA A 112 7.83 0.69 -4.92
CA ALA A 112 6.57 0.09 -5.37
C ALA A 112 6.77 -1.29 -6.04
N ILE A 113 7.79 -1.42 -6.88
CA ILE A 113 8.15 -2.69 -7.53
C ILE A 113 8.62 -3.71 -6.49
N GLY A 114 9.49 -3.31 -5.57
CA GLY A 114 9.98 -4.17 -4.49
C GLY A 114 8.85 -4.72 -3.63
N ILE A 115 7.94 -3.85 -3.18
CA ILE A 115 6.73 -4.23 -2.43
C ILE A 115 5.87 -5.21 -3.24
N THR A 116 5.63 -4.91 -4.52
CA THR A 116 4.83 -5.78 -5.38
C THR A 116 5.44 -7.16 -5.53
N LYS A 117 6.77 -7.24 -5.74
CA LYS A 117 7.47 -8.53 -5.82
C LYS A 117 7.43 -9.31 -4.51
N ALA A 118 7.56 -8.64 -3.36
CA ALA A 118 7.42 -9.29 -2.06
C ALA A 118 6.00 -9.85 -1.85
N ALA A 119 4.97 -9.07 -2.21
CA ALA A 119 3.58 -9.52 -2.14
C ALA A 119 3.30 -10.71 -3.08
N GLN A 120 3.82 -10.68 -4.32
CA GLN A 120 3.72 -11.79 -5.26
C GLN A 120 4.40 -13.06 -4.71
N ALA A 121 5.59 -12.93 -4.10
CA ALA A 121 6.29 -14.06 -3.48
C ALA A 121 5.49 -14.66 -2.32
N ALA A 122 4.75 -13.84 -1.59
CA ALA A 122 3.86 -14.25 -0.50
C ALA A 122 2.45 -14.68 -0.96
N ALA A 123 2.18 -14.66 -2.27
CA ALA A 123 0.88 -14.93 -2.89
C ALA A 123 -0.26 -14.01 -2.35
N MET A 124 0.09 -12.77 -1.98
CA MET A 124 -0.86 -11.76 -1.49
C MET A 124 -1.22 -10.77 -2.60
N PRO A 125 -2.52 -10.48 -2.81
CA PRO A 125 -2.93 -9.35 -3.63
C PRO A 125 -2.37 -8.04 -3.06
N VAL A 126 -1.96 -7.10 -3.93
CA VAL A 126 -1.36 -5.84 -3.49
C VAL A 126 -1.95 -4.64 -4.21
N VAL A 127 -2.11 -3.55 -3.47
CA VAL A 127 -2.51 -2.22 -3.96
C VAL A 127 -1.37 -1.26 -3.70
N ILE A 128 -1.06 -0.39 -4.66
CA ILE A 128 -0.06 0.66 -4.52
C ILE A 128 -0.74 2.03 -4.52
N GLY A 129 -0.60 2.75 -3.41
CA GLY A 129 -0.99 4.15 -3.26
C GLY A 129 0.22 5.06 -3.41
N PHE A 130 0.29 5.78 -4.52
CA PHE A 130 1.30 6.81 -4.71
C PHE A 130 0.89 8.13 -4.05
N THR A 131 1.85 8.87 -3.52
CA THR A 131 1.66 10.29 -3.25
C THR A 131 2.19 11.12 -4.41
N VAL A 132 1.58 12.29 -4.64
CA VAL A 132 2.03 13.22 -5.68
C VAL A 132 2.18 14.63 -5.12
N GLU A 133 3.10 15.38 -5.72
CA GLU A 133 3.32 16.79 -5.47
C GLU A 133 2.24 17.65 -6.14
N THR A 134 2.31 18.97 -5.94
CA THR A 134 1.33 19.92 -6.47
C THR A 134 1.24 19.98 -8.00
N ASP A 135 2.24 19.44 -8.70
CA ASP A 135 2.28 19.31 -10.17
C ASP A 135 1.76 17.97 -10.67
N GLY A 136 1.29 17.09 -9.77
CA GLY A 136 0.76 15.77 -10.07
C GLY A 136 1.82 14.71 -10.41
N CYS A 137 3.09 15.00 -10.17
CA CYS A 137 4.18 14.04 -10.28
C CYS A 137 4.51 13.41 -8.91
N LEU A 138 5.10 12.23 -8.91
CA LEU A 138 5.70 11.66 -7.70
C LEU A 138 6.79 12.60 -7.16
N PRO A 139 7.15 12.52 -5.87
CA PRO A 139 8.25 13.33 -5.30
C PRO A 139 9.59 13.19 -6.03
N THR A 140 9.78 12.11 -6.79
CA THR A 140 10.93 11.90 -7.70
C THR A 140 10.85 12.68 -9.01
N GLY A 141 9.74 13.39 -9.28
CA GLY A 141 9.47 14.09 -10.54
C GLY A 141 8.91 13.20 -11.65
N GLN A 142 8.71 11.90 -11.41
CA GLN A 142 8.13 10.99 -12.38
C GLN A 142 6.62 11.21 -12.51
N THR A 143 6.07 11.14 -13.73
CA THR A 143 4.62 11.23 -13.91
C THR A 143 3.91 10.01 -13.35
N LEU A 144 2.67 10.19 -12.87
CA LEU A 144 1.87 9.07 -12.34
C LEU A 144 1.63 7.99 -13.41
N ALA A 145 1.44 8.39 -14.67
CA ALA A 145 1.28 7.48 -15.81
C ALA A 145 2.53 6.61 -16.03
N ASP A 146 3.72 7.23 -16.03
CA ASP A 146 4.98 6.51 -16.21
C ASP A 146 5.29 5.61 -15.02
N ALA A 147 4.97 6.06 -13.80
CA ALA A 147 5.14 5.28 -12.59
C ALA A 147 4.29 3.99 -12.61
N ILE A 148 2.99 4.12 -12.93
CA ILE A 148 2.09 2.97 -13.06
C ILE A 148 2.60 2.01 -14.14
N LYS A 149 2.97 2.55 -15.31
CA LYS A 149 3.50 1.74 -16.41
C LYS A 149 4.77 0.99 -16.02
N GLU A 150 5.71 1.66 -15.36
CA GLU A 150 6.97 1.04 -14.93
C GLU A 150 6.75 -0.11 -13.95
N VAL A 151 5.86 0.09 -12.96
CA VAL A 151 5.53 -0.98 -12.00
C VAL A 151 4.83 -2.14 -12.69
N ASP A 152 3.86 -1.88 -13.57
CA ASP A 152 3.16 -2.91 -14.33
C ASP A 152 4.12 -3.71 -15.22
N ASP A 153 5.00 -3.04 -15.96
CA ASP A 153 5.99 -3.69 -16.81
C ASP A 153 6.96 -4.57 -16.00
N ALA A 154 7.42 -4.08 -14.84
CA ALA A 154 8.39 -4.79 -14.00
C ALA A 154 7.80 -5.96 -13.20
N THR A 155 6.47 -6.01 -13.04
CA THR A 155 5.78 -6.96 -12.16
C THR A 155 4.68 -7.76 -12.86
N ALA A 156 4.60 -7.70 -14.21
CA ALA A 156 3.53 -8.30 -15.01
C ALA A 156 2.13 -7.87 -14.51
N SER A 157 1.94 -6.56 -14.30
CA SER A 157 0.71 -5.95 -13.77
C SER A 157 0.32 -6.49 -12.40
N GLY A 158 1.32 -6.69 -11.54
CA GLY A 158 1.16 -7.29 -10.21
C GLY A 158 0.18 -6.60 -9.28
N PRO A 159 0.15 -5.26 -9.14
CA PRO A 159 -0.88 -4.58 -8.34
C PRO A 159 -2.27 -4.81 -8.90
N ILE A 160 -3.26 -5.07 -8.04
CA ILE A 160 -4.66 -5.21 -8.49
C ILE A 160 -5.25 -3.88 -8.96
N TYR A 161 -4.83 -2.78 -8.34
CA TYR A 161 -5.08 -1.41 -8.79
C TYR A 161 -4.08 -0.45 -8.13
N TYR A 162 -4.10 0.80 -8.56
CA TYR A 162 -3.38 1.90 -7.95
C TYR A 162 -4.34 2.93 -7.37
N MET A 163 -3.87 3.73 -6.44
CA MET A 163 -4.57 4.91 -5.93
C MET A 163 -3.60 6.08 -5.75
N VAL A 164 -4.15 7.27 -5.57
CA VAL A 164 -3.41 8.44 -5.09
C VAL A 164 -3.92 8.77 -3.70
N ASN A 165 -3.03 8.86 -2.73
CA ASN A 165 -3.36 9.22 -1.36
C ASN A 165 -2.47 10.34 -0.84
N CYS A 166 -2.90 10.99 0.26
CA CYS A 166 -2.18 12.10 0.88
C CYS A 166 -1.88 13.28 -0.05
N ALA A 167 -2.66 13.44 -1.13
CA ALA A 167 -2.58 14.56 -2.06
C ALA A 167 -3.99 15.12 -2.31
N HIS A 168 -4.08 16.44 -2.49
CA HIS A 168 -5.37 17.05 -2.83
C HIS A 168 -5.74 16.74 -4.28
N PRO A 169 -6.99 16.42 -4.62
CA PRO A 169 -7.40 16.09 -6.00
C PRO A 169 -6.99 17.13 -7.04
N SER A 170 -6.97 18.42 -6.70
CA SER A 170 -6.52 19.48 -7.60
C SER A 170 -5.06 19.37 -8.05
N HIS A 171 -4.23 18.56 -7.38
CA HIS A 171 -2.84 18.36 -7.79
C HIS A 171 -2.73 17.47 -9.04
N PHE A 172 -3.70 16.60 -9.28
CA PHE A 172 -3.62 15.61 -10.36
C PHE A 172 -4.86 15.52 -11.26
N GLU A 173 -5.89 16.34 -11.04
CA GLU A 173 -7.13 16.32 -11.85
C GLU A 173 -6.84 16.56 -13.33
N ASP A 174 -5.96 17.49 -13.67
CA ASP A 174 -5.54 17.76 -15.05
C ASP A 174 -4.87 16.55 -15.70
N LYS A 175 -4.08 15.77 -14.92
CA LYS A 175 -3.44 14.54 -15.41
C LYS A 175 -4.47 13.45 -15.73
N LEU A 176 -5.58 13.42 -15.01
CA LEU A 176 -6.70 12.53 -15.31
C LEU A 176 -7.45 12.95 -16.58
N ALA A 177 -7.44 14.24 -16.93
CA ALA A 177 -8.07 14.74 -18.14
C ALA A 177 -7.29 14.38 -19.43
N ASP A 178 -5.97 14.28 -19.36
CA ASP A 178 -5.09 14.08 -20.52
C ASP A 178 -5.30 12.77 -21.29
N GLY A 179 -6.07 11.81 -20.77
CA GLY A 179 -6.32 10.52 -21.41
C GLY A 179 -5.23 9.48 -21.10
N GLY A 180 -5.45 8.25 -21.58
CA GLY A 180 -4.51 7.14 -21.44
C GLY A 180 -5.10 5.95 -20.65
N ASP A 181 -4.67 4.75 -21.03
CA ASP A 181 -5.18 3.48 -20.48
C ASP A 181 -4.76 3.26 -19.03
N TRP A 182 -3.69 3.90 -18.57
CA TRP A 182 -3.21 3.83 -17.19
C TRP A 182 -4.28 4.23 -16.16
N LYS A 183 -5.23 5.09 -16.55
CA LYS A 183 -6.35 5.50 -15.69
C LYS A 183 -7.28 4.34 -15.34
N ASN A 184 -7.36 3.34 -16.19
CA ASN A 184 -8.13 2.12 -15.92
C ASN A 184 -7.53 1.31 -14.76
N ARG A 185 -6.28 1.62 -14.38
CA ARG A 185 -5.58 1.03 -13.25
C ARG A 185 -5.82 1.77 -11.92
N LEU A 186 -6.39 2.99 -11.96
CA LEU A 186 -6.72 3.78 -10.75
C LEU A 186 -8.11 3.44 -10.19
N ARG A 187 -8.21 3.48 -8.89
CA ARG A 187 -9.47 3.35 -8.13
C ARG A 187 -9.55 4.43 -7.05
#